data_57d8f1677c4ff5a965084d998886815d
#
_entry.id   57d8f1677c4ff5a965084d998886815d
#
_cell.length_a   1.000
_cell.length_b   1.000
_cell.length_c   1.000
_cell.angle_alpha   90.00
_cell.angle_beta   90.00
_cell.angle_gamma   90.00
#
_symmetry.space_group_name_H-M   'P 1'
#
loop_
_entity.id
_entity.type
_entity.pdbx_description
1 polymer ?
#
loop_
_entity_poly.entity_id
_entity_poly.type
_entity_poly.pdbx_seq_one_letter_code
_entity_poly.pdbx_strand_id
1 'polypeptide(L)'
;MNIRIASTVLCLSLVVGGCARLPEQLPNNPKDQVDLDIPRPTGIAAAPWPAQEWWRSANDPELNRLVQIAFARNPDLRAAAAKVLLAQADVGAARSRLLPHFDADFALTQQYFSAQGLHLSANGTSNTFGALNPIDIHYHVDLWGQDRDLVRAARGRLAMNQAEAAQARLLVSTAVVVQYFALEGDRRLLQQTEHLHTLQEQAKAVAEGGFQQGLFNASQIHAEDLALAESAQRIAKLQAAIAAEKHALAALCGEGPSMTIGSATITKQALSPALGLPKNLPLRLLARRPDIVAARWAVQAAAAEVGAARAAFYPNINLRLLAGWNSIHLGDLFNPGNFAHAVGPVITLPIFEGGALRAHLRAQNAVFLAAQDRYRSTLLAALRQIADRLSTAQKLARQERAQRHAAAAAQAQWELRQQAWRQGLSDALPSIAAEITCVQVRQRRTAITTARWQNWALLESALGGGYRHTIKDG
;
A
#
# COMPACT_ATOMS: atom_id res chain seq x y z
N MET A 1 10.78 0.32 -70.46
CA MET A 1 11.18 -0.28 -69.18
C MET A 1 11.63 0.77 -68.13
N ASN A 2 12.20 1.88 -68.56
CA ASN A 2 12.77 2.93 -67.66
C ASN A 2 11.72 3.82 -66.93
N ILE A 3 10.51 4.02 -67.50
CA ILE A 3 9.47 4.89 -66.92
C ILE A 3 8.79 4.21 -65.71
N ARG A 4 8.62 2.87 -65.73
CA ARG A 4 8.00 2.11 -64.62
C ARG A 4 8.91 2.03 -63.38
N ILE A 5 10.23 1.99 -63.60
CA ILE A 5 11.21 1.98 -62.49
C ILE A 5 11.30 3.37 -61.83
N ALA A 6 11.25 4.45 -62.60
CA ALA A 6 11.25 5.82 -62.10
C ALA A 6 9.99 6.14 -61.28
N SER A 7 8.81 5.68 -61.71
CA SER A 7 7.56 5.82 -60.92
C SER A 7 7.57 5.02 -59.62
N THR A 8 8.16 3.85 -59.60
CA THR A 8 8.25 3.02 -58.38
C THR A 8 9.24 3.60 -57.38
N VAL A 9 10.36 4.15 -57.85
CA VAL A 9 11.35 4.84 -57.00
C VAL A 9 10.80 6.15 -56.45
N LEU A 10 10.04 6.92 -57.24
CA LEU A 10 9.38 8.14 -56.79
C LEU A 10 8.30 7.91 -55.76
N CYS A 11 7.50 6.84 -55.90
CA CYS A 11 6.53 6.42 -54.87
C CYS A 11 7.23 5.94 -53.57
N LEU A 12 8.36 5.22 -53.68
CA LEU A 12 9.13 4.78 -52.50
C LEU A 12 9.77 5.91 -51.76
N SER A 13 10.28 6.96 -52.45
CA SER A 13 10.89 8.16 -51.83
C SER A 13 9.86 9.07 -51.15
N LEU A 14 8.64 9.15 -51.62
CA LEU A 14 7.52 9.86 -50.97
C LEU A 14 7.07 9.22 -49.68
N VAL A 15 7.14 7.89 -49.58
CA VAL A 15 6.79 7.16 -48.37
C VAL A 15 7.79 7.39 -47.20
N VAL A 16 9.08 7.62 -47.52
CA VAL A 16 10.12 7.86 -46.49
C VAL A 16 10.08 9.27 -45.92
N GLY A 17 9.55 10.27 -46.68
CA GLY A 17 9.42 11.65 -46.21
C GLY A 17 8.20 11.98 -45.35
N GLY A 18 7.25 11.05 -45.22
CA GLY A 18 5.93 11.25 -44.61
C GLY A 18 5.84 10.89 -43.13
N CYS A 19 6.93 10.47 -42.46
CA CYS A 19 6.90 10.19 -41.04
C CYS A 19 6.49 11.44 -40.25
N ALA A 20 5.37 11.36 -39.52
CA ALA A 20 4.92 12.44 -38.66
C ALA A 20 6.05 12.81 -37.67
N ARG A 21 6.47 14.09 -37.66
CA ARG A 21 7.50 14.54 -36.74
C ARG A 21 7.12 14.21 -35.32
N LEU A 22 7.95 13.41 -34.66
CA LEU A 22 7.83 13.14 -33.22
C LEU A 22 7.95 14.45 -32.46
N PRO A 23 7.07 14.73 -31.50
CA PRO A 23 7.21 15.87 -30.63
C PRO A 23 8.52 15.79 -29.84
N GLU A 24 9.14 16.98 -29.60
CA GLU A 24 10.34 17.10 -28.80
C GLU A 24 10.18 16.47 -27.41
N GLN A 25 11.22 15.80 -26.94
CA GLN A 25 11.20 15.19 -25.60
C GLN A 25 11.08 16.30 -24.56
N LEU A 26 10.18 16.15 -23.60
CA LEU A 26 10.12 17.05 -22.46
C LEU A 26 11.46 17.03 -21.71
N PRO A 27 12.04 18.19 -21.40
CA PRO A 27 13.35 18.26 -20.77
C PRO A 27 13.32 17.57 -19.41
N ASN A 28 14.23 16.63 -19.20
CA ASN A 28 14.54 16.11 -17.87
C ASN A 28 15.17 17.26 -17.07
N ASN A 29 14.50 17.75 -16.03
CA ASN A 29 15.03 18.89 -15.26
C ASN A 29 16.05 18.36 -14.22
N PRO A 30 17.37 18.59 -14.41
CA PRO A 30 18.40 18.04 -13.51
C PRO A 30 18.39 18.68 -12.10
N LYS A 31 17.61 19.74 -11.87
CA LYS A 31 17.48 20.39 -10.54
C LYS A 31 16.66 19.57 -9.53
N ASP A 32 16.25 18.41 -9.91
CA ASP A 32 15.33 17.56 -9.15
C ASP A 32 16.01 16.47 -8.31
N GLN A 33 17.27 16.63 -7.94
CA GLN A 33 17.92 15.73 -6.99
C GLN A 33 17.36 15.94 -5.60
N VAL A 34 16.76 14.88 -5.05
CA VAL A 34 16.31 14.85 -3.65
C VAL A 34 17.54 14.64 -2.78
N ASP A 35 17.78 15.56 -1.85
CA ASP A 35 18.75 15.31 -0.78
C ASP A 35 18.24 14.17 0.09
N LEU A 36 18.98 13.07 0.11
CA LEU A 36 18.65 11.84 0.83
C LEU A 36 19.26 11.83 2.24
N ASP A 37 19.92 12.90 2.67
CA ASP A 37 20.56 12.90 3.98
C ASP A 37 19.52 12.98 5.11
N ILE A 38 19.60 12.02 6.02
CA ILE A 38 18.79 11.99 7.24
C ILE A 38 19.74 12.30 8.38
N PRO A 39 19.55 13.43 9.09
CA PRO A 39 20.34 13.74 10.26
C PRO A 39 20.27 12.59 11.26
N ARG A 40 21.42 12.00 11.61
CA ARG A 40 21.47 10.92 12.60
C ARG A 40 21.42 11.54 13.98
N PRO A 41 20.39 11.21 14.77
CA PRO A 41 20.33 11.68 16.13
C PRO A 41 21.45 11.06 16.97
N THR A 42 22.11 11.86 17.82
CA THR A 42 23.10 11.39 18.79
C THR A 42 22.45 10.39 19.77
N GLY A 43 23.12 9.27 20.02
CA GLY A 43 22.68 8.29 21.03
C GLY A 43 21.75 7.18 20.52
N ILE A 44 21.56 7.05 19.19
CA ILE A 44 20.88 5.89 18.61
C ILE A 44 21.93 4.88 18.12
N ALA A 45 21.87 3.66 18.67
CA ALA A 45 22.77 2.58 18.31
C ALA A 45 22.60 2.12 16.86
N ALA A 46 23.66 1.57 16.25
CA ALA A 46 23.54 0.89 14.98
C ALA A 46 22.78 -0.43 15.17
N ALA A 47 21.78 -0.69 14.31
CA ALA A 47 21.02 -1.93 14.32
C ALA A 47 20.96 -2.55 12.90
N PRO A 48 20.68 -3.84 12.78
CA PRO A 48 20.36 -4.45 11.51
C PRO A 48 19.05 -3.89 10.95
N TRP A 49 18.80 -4.12 9.66
CA TRP A 49 17.50 -3.86 9.05
C TRP A 49 16.42 -4.75 9.67
N PRO A 50 15.14 -4.30 9.73
CA PRO A 50 14.05 -5.10 10.22
C PRO A 50 14.02 -6.50 9.58
N ALA A 51 13.66 -7.50 10.38
CA ALA A 51 13.33 -8.84 9.87
C ALA A 51 11.95 -8.84 9.22
N GLN A 52 11.66 -9.81 8.36
CA GLN A 52 10.36 -9.94 7.69
C GLN A 52 9.19 -10.10 8.68
N GLU A 53 9.44 -10.74 9.83
CA GLU A 53 8.49 -10.89 10.94
C GLU A 53 8.95 -10.05 12.15
N TRP A 54 9.21 -8.77 11.91
CA TRP A 54 9.77 -7.82 12.87
C TRP A 54 9.03 -7.77 14.21
N TRP A 55 7.71 -7.98 14.21
CA TRP A 55 6.87 -7.95 15.41
C TRP A 55 7.20 -9.09 16.40
N ARG A 56 7.80 -10.18 15.94
CA ARG A 56 8.22 -11.30 16.81
C ARG A 56 9.29 -10.90 17.84
N SER A 57 10.03 -9.82 17.58
CA SER A 57 11.00 -9.29 18.55
C SER A 57 10.35 -8.71 19.82
N ALA A 58 9.02 -8.51 19.81
CA ALA A 58 8.25 -8.19 21.01
C ALA A 58 8.12 -9.39 21.98
N ASN A 59 8.43 -10.61 21.54
CA ASN A 59 8.36 -11.85 22.32
C ASN A 59 6.99 -12.07 22.97
N ASP A 60 5.91 -11.75 22.26
CA ASP A 60 4.53 -11.89 22.74
C ASP A 60 3.78 -12.89 21.84
N PRO A 61 3.35 -14.04 22.40
CA PRO A 61 2.63 -15.08 21.65
C PRO A 61 1.26 -14.62 21.15
N GLU A 62 0.54 -13.79 21.93
CA GLU A 62 -0.78 -13.31 21.55
C GLU A 62 -0.67 -12.29 20.39
N LEU A 63 0.30 -11.39 20.45
CA LEU A 63 0.60 -10.51 19.32
C LEU A 63 0.93 -11.30 18.04
N ASN A 64 1.75 -12.34 18.15
CA ASN A 64 2.08 -13.21 17.03
C ASN A 64 0.83 -13.87 16.45
N ARG A 65 -0.06 -14.39 17.31
CA ARG A 65 -1.34 -15.00 16.92
C ARG A 65 -2.23 -14.01 16.17
N LEU A 66 -2.39 -12.79 16.68
CA LEU A 66 -3.22 -11.76 16.07
C LEU A 66 -2.70 -11.35 14.67
N VAL A 67 -1.39 -11.12 14.53
CA VAL A 67 -0.81 -10.81 13.22
C VAL A 67 -1.00 -11.95 12.23
N GLN A 68 -0.87 -13.21 12.64
CA GLN A 68 -1.09 -14.36 11.76
C GLN A 68 -2.56 -14.46 11.32
N ILE A 69 -3.51 -14.25 12.22
CA ILE A 69 -4.94 -14.21 11.87
C ILE A 69 -5.22 -13.08 10.89
N ALA A 70 -4.70 -11.87 11.14
CA ALA A 70 -4.85 -10.74 10.24
C ALA A 70 -4.30 -11.06 8.84
N PHE A 71 -3.15 -11.70 8.74
CA PHE A 71 -2.59 -12.10 7.44
C PHE A 71 -3.44 -13.14 6.70
N ALA A 72 -4.11 -14.02 7.43
CA ALA A 72 -4.94 -15.05 6.83
C ALA A 72 -6.33 -14.56 6.43
N ARG A 73 -6.92 -13.62 7.19
CA ARG A 73 -8.34 -13.30 7.09
C ARG A 73 -8.67 -11.85 6.72
N ASN A 74 -7.71 -10.93 6.82
CA ASN A 74 -7.96 -9.51 6.53
C ASN A 74 -8.46 -9.31 5.08
N PRO A 75 -9.62 -8.64 4.87
CA PRO A 75 -10.19 -8.45 3.53
C PRO A 75 -9.34 -7.57 2.62
N ASP A 76 -8.65 -6.56 3.16
CA ASP A 76 -7.81 -5.65 2.36
C ASP A 76 -6.60 -6.38 1.78
N LEU A 77 -6.04 -7.36 2.52
CA LEU A 77 -4.95 -8.19 2.00
C LEU A 77 -5.43 -9.13 0.89
N ARG A 78 -6.66 -9.66 1.00
CA ARG A 78 -7.25 -10.45 -0.09
C ARG A 78 -7.52 -9.60 -1.32
N ALA A 79 -8.02 -8.38 -1.13
CA ALA A 79 -8.22 -7.43 -2.22
C ALA A 79 -6.89 -7.05 -2.89
N ALA A 80 -5.82 -6.83 -2.12
CA ALA A 80 -4.48 -6.57 -2.67
C ALA A 80 -3.94 -7.78 -3.46
N ALA A 81 -4.14 -9.01 -2.97
CA ALA A 81 -3.79 -10.23 -3.69
C ALA A 81 -4.59 -10.38 -5.01
N ALA A 82 -5.88 -10.06 -5.00
CA ALA A 82 -6.71 -10.08 -6.21
C ALA A 82 -6.23 -9.08 -7.27
N LYS A 83 -5.75 -7.89 -6.88
CA LYS A 83 -5.12 -6.92 -7.80
C LYS A 83 -3.86 -7.47 -8.46
N VAL A 84 -3.08 -8.26 -7.73
CA VAL A 84 -1.89 -8.94 -8.30
C VAL A 84 -2.33 -9.97 -9.35
N LEU A 85 -3.38 -10.77 -9.08
CA LEU A 85 -3.92 -11.73 -10.05
C LEU A 85 -4.46 -11.03 -11.30
N LEU A 86 -5.17 -9.91 -11.14
CA LEU A 86 -5.64 -9.08 -12.24
C LEU A 86 -4.46 -8.60 -13.12
N ALA A 87 -3.46 -8.00 -12.50
CA ALA A 87 -2.28 -7.53 -13.22
C ALA A 87 -1.50 -8.67 -13.90
N GLN A 88 -1.56 -9.89 -13.34
CA GLN A 88 -0.98 -11.08 -13.95
C GLN A 88 -1.74 -11.51 -15.22
N ALA A 89 -3.08 -11.43 -15.19
CA ALA A 89 -3.92 -11.65 -16.36
C ALA A 89 -3.67 -10.58 -17.44
N ASP A 90 -3.50 -9.31 -17.04
CA ASP A 90 -3.16 -8.22 -17.97
C ASP A 90 -1.82 -8.45 -18.69
N VAL A 91 -0.82 -9.03 -18.00
CA VAL A 91 0.43 -9.46 -18.65
C VAL A 91 0.17 -10.56 -19.68
N GLY A 92 -0.72 -11.52 -19.37
CA GLY A 92 -1.15 -12.55 -20.33
C GLY A 92 -1.80 -11.93 -21.56
N ALA A 93 -2.75 -11.03 -21.36
CA ALA A 93 -3.43 -10.30 -22.42
C ALA A 93 -2.48 -9.42 -23.26
N ALA A 94 -1.50 -8.77 -22.62
CA ALA A 94 -0.48 -8.03 -23.37
C ALA A 94 0.44 -8.94 -24.18
N ARG A 95 0.82 -10.10 -23.65
CA ARG A 95 1.65 -11.08 -24.36
C ARG A 95 0.95 -11.73 -25.55
N SER A 96 -0.37 -11.91 -25.49
CA SER A 96 -1.13 -12.48 -26.63
C SER A 96 -0.99 -11.64 -27.89
N ARG A 97 -0.77 -10.32 -27.77
CA ARG A 97 -0.53 -9.42 -28.92
C ARG A 97 0.73 -9.77 -29.71
N LEU A 98 1.69 -10.44 -29.10
CA LEU A 98 2.94 -10.91 -29.73
C LEU A 98 2.77 -12.27 -30.44
N LEU A 99 1.59 -12.86 -30.37
CA LEU A 99 1.29 -14.17 -30.94
C LEU A 99 0.30 -14.06 -32.10
N PRO A 100 0.33 -14.98 -33.05
CA PRO A 100 -0.71 -15.03 -34.07
C PRO A 100 -2.08 -15.37 -33.44
N HIS A 101 -3.12 -14.73 -33.95
CA HIS A 101 -4.50 -14.99 -33.57
C HIS A 101 -5.12 -15.87 -34.67
N PHE A 102 -5.88 -16.85 -34.24
CA PHE A 102 -6.59 -17.79 -35.11
C PHE A 102 -8.07 -17.65 -34.84
N ASP A 103 -8.80 -17.24 -35.87
CA ASP A 103 -10.24 -17.10 -35.85
C ASP A 103 -10.88 -17.99 -36.89
N ALA A 104 -12.14 -18.39 -36.68
CA ALA A 104 -12.97 -18.98 -37.65
C ALA A 104 -14.26 -18.17 -37.72
N ASP A 105 -14.67 -17.78 -38.93
CA ASP A 105 -15.89 -17.02 -39.11
C ASP A 105 -16.83 -17.65 -40.09
N PHE A 106 -18.13 -17.56 -39.81
CA PHE A 106 -19.21 -17.91 -40.71
C PHE A 106 -20.14 -16.71 -40.84
N ALA A 107 -20.32 -16.24 -42.05
CA ALA A 107 -21.24 -15.17 -42.39
C ALA A 107 -22.29 -15.61 -43.35
N LEU A 108 -23.55 -15.30 -43.08
CA LEU A 108 -24.67 -15.48 -43.97
C LEU A 108 -25.37 -14.14 -44.14
N THR A 109 -25.33 -13.58 -45.34
CA THR A 109 -25.91 -12.27 -45.62
C THR A 109 -26.88 -12.33 -46.76
N GLN A 110 -28.13 -11.96 -46.55
CA GLN A 110 -29.08 -11.76 -47.66
C GLN A 110 -29.05 -10.29 -48.06
N GLN A 111 -28.74 -10.03 -49.31
CA GLN A 111 -28.64 -8.69 -49.86
C GLN A 111 -29.48 -8.54 -51.09
N TYR A 112 -30.31 -7.51 -51.13
CA TYR A 112 -31.02 -7.07 -52.32
C TYR A 112 -30.20 -5.98 -53.01
N PHE A 113 -29.90 -6.20 -54.29
CA PHE A 113 -29.20 -5.21 -55.11
C PHE A 113 -30.23 -4.31 -55.79
N SER A 114 -30.13 -3.00 -55.62
CA SER A 114 -30.99 -2.03 -56.25
C SER A 114 -31.07 -2.23 -57.77
N ALA A 115 -32.24 -2.11 -58.34
CA ALA A 115 -32.43 -2.24 -59.78
C ALA A 115 -31.63 -1.24 -60.63
N GLN A 116 -31.20 -0.15 -60.01
CA GLN A 116 -30.36 0.91 -60.61
C GLN A 116 -28.96 1.00 -59.97
N GLY A 117 -28.48 -0.09 -59.36
CA GLY A 117 -27.19 -0.17 -58.69
C GLY A 117 -26.02 -0.35 -59.66
N LEU A 118 -24.79 -0.28 -59.08
CA LEU A 118 -23.54 -0.41 -59.86
C LEU A 118 -23.19 -1.88 -60.26
N HIS A 119 -23.90 -2.86 -59.71
CA HIS A 119 -23.67 -4.30 -59.97
C HIS A 119 -24.57 -4.79 -61.12
N LEU A 120 -24.22 -4.46 -62.36
CA LEU A 120 -25.05 -4.70 -63.59
C LEU A 120 -25.64 -6.09 -63.71
N SER A 121 -24.92 -7.15 -63.31
CA SER A 121 -25.38 -8.53 -63.36
C SER A 121 -26.30 -8.98 -62.22
N ALA A 122 -26.35 -8.18 -61.11
CA ALA A 122 -27.15 -8.52 -59.93
C ALA A 122 -28.27 -7.52 -59.64
N ASN A 123 -28.41 -6.47 -60.46
CA ASN A 123 -29.42 -5.43 -60.26
C ASN A 123 -30.86 -5.99 -60.23
N GLY A 124 -31.62 -5.59 -59.22
CA GLY A 124 -33.02 -6.05 -59.03
C GLY A 124 -33.11 -7.46 -58.46
N THR A 125 -32.04 -8.10 -58.07
CA THR A 125 -32.05 -9.45 -57.53
C THR A 125 -31.74 -9.48 -56.02
N SER A 126 -32.23 -10.51 -55.33
CA SER A 126 -31.89 -10.80 -53.92
C SER A 126 -30.98 -12.03 -53.92
N ASN A 127 -29.79 -11.87 -53.37
CA ASN A 127 -28.82 -12.96 -53.29
C ASN A 127 -28.47 -13.24 -51.81
N THR A 128 -28.23 -14.51 -51.50
CA THR A 128 -27.80 -14.94 -50.17
C THR A 128 -26.31 -15.32 -50.24
N PHE A 129 -25.47 -14.49 -49.68
CA PHE A 129 -24.04 -14.74 -49.61
C PHE A 129 -23.73 -15.61 -48.39
N GLY A 130 -23.05 -16.72 -48.61
CA GLY A 130 -22.46 -17.54 -47.56
C GLY A 130 -20.94 -17.43 -47.62
N ALA A 131 -20.31 -17.20 -46.50
CA ALA A 131 -18.87 -17.27 -46.34
C ALA A 131 -18.54 -18.11 -45.10
N LEU A 132 -17.71 -19.11 -45.26
CA LEU A 132 -17.15 -19.91 -44.15
C LEU A 132 -15.64 -19.87 -44.26
N ASN A 133 -14.99 -19.18 -43.33
CA ASN A 133 -13.53 -19.06 -43.23
C ASN A 133 -13.07 -19.81 -41.98
N PRO A 134 -12.77 -21.11 -42.04
CA PRO A 134 -12.29 -21.88 -40.89
C PRO A 134 -10.86 -21.49 -40.47
N ILE A 135 -10.16 -20.78 -41.33
CA ILE A 135 -8.81 -20.30 -41.08
C ILE A 135 -8.75 -18.82 -41.42
N ASP A 136 -8.72 -17.97 -40.38
CA ASP A 136 -8.36 -16.55 -40.46
C ASP A 136 -7.26 -16.27 -39.44
N ILE A 137 -6.04 -16.07 -39.91
CA ILE A 137 -4.85 -15.87 -39.09
C ILE A 137 -4.44 -14.41 -39.21
N HIS A 138 -4.34 -13.77 -38.06
CA HIS A 138 -3.83 -12.40 -37.93
C HIS A 138 -2.56 -12.40 -37.08
N TYR A 139 -1.49 -11.80 -37.58
CA TYR A 139 -0.25 -11.64 -36.83
C TYR A 139 0.33 -10.24 -37.03
N HIS A 140 0.43 -9.48 -35.94
CA HIS A 140 1.09 -8.19 -35.93
C HIS A 140 2.61 -8.37 -35.82
N VAL A 141 3.35 -7.88 -36.81
CA VAL A 141 4.82 -7.93 -36.81
C VAL A 141 5.34 -6.70 -36.10
N ASP A 142 5.70 -6.87 -34.83
CA ASP A 142 6.17 -5.79 -33.93
C ASP A 142 7.60 -5.35 -34.25
N LEU A 143 7.82 -4.68 -35.41
CA LEU A 143 9.15 -4.18 -35.80
C LEU A 143 9.61 -3.04 -34.91
N TRP A 144 8.70 -2.16 -34.51
CA TRP A 144 8.98 -0.93 -33.80
C TRP A 144 8.90 -1.05 -32.28
N GLY A 145 8.52 -2.22 -31.79
CA GLY A 145 8.48 -2.53 -30.38
C GLY A 145 7.23 -2.06 -29.66
N GLN A 146 6.15 -1.72 -30.37
CA GLN A 146 4.90 -1.27 -29.74
C GLN A 146 4.33 -2.30 -28.79
N ASP A 147 4.15 -3.55 -29.23
CA ASP A 147 3.59 -4.61 -28.38
C ASP A 147 4.56 -5.08 -27.30
N ARG A 148 5.88 -5.12 -27.60
CA ARG A 148 6.91 -5.36 -26.58
C ARG A 148 6.92 -4.31 -25.49
N ASP A 149 6.69 -3.06 -25.81
CA ASP A 149 6.58 -1.96 -24.85
C ASP A 149 5.30 -2.07 -24.02
N LEU A 150 4.18 -2.45 -24.61
CA LEU A 150 2.94 -2.74 -23.88
C LEU A 150 3.11 -3.92 -22.92
N VAL A 151 3.82 -4.97 -23.31
CA VAL A 151 4.18 -6.08 -22.41
C VAL A 151 5.08 -5.60 -21.27
N ARG A 152 6.07 -4.74 -21.55
CA ARG A 152 6.93 -4.13 -20.51
C ARG A 152 6.12 -3.28 -19.55
N ALA A 153 5.17 -2.48 -20.04
CA ALA A 153 4.27 -1.69 -19.23
C ALA A 153 3.40 -2.58 -18.32
N ALA A 154 2.80 -3.64 -18.86
CA ALA A 154 2.01 -4.60 -18.10
C ALA A 154 2.84 -5.32 -17.02
N ARG A 155 4.07 -5.75 -17.33
CA ARG A 155 5.01 -6.33 -16.35
C ARG A 155 5.38 -5.32 -15.25
N GLY A 156 5.59 -4.05 -15.63
CA GLY A 156 5.84 -2.97 -14.68
C GLY A 156 4.67 -2.78 -13.71
N ARG A 157 3.43 -2.80 -14.23
CA ARG A 157 2.21 -2.73 -13.39
C ARG A 157 2.05 -3.97 -12.50
N LEU A 158 2.39 -5.15 -12.97
CA LEU A 158 2.39 -6.35 -12.14
C LEU A 158 3.37 -6.21 -10.97
N ALA A 159 4.60 -5.78 -11.23
CA ALA A 159 5.61 -5.56 -10.19
C ALA A 159 5.20 -4.45 -9.20
N MET A 160 4.55 -3.39 -9.70
CA MET A 160 3.93 -2.34 -8.87
C MET A 160 2.88 -2.93 -7.92
N ASN A 161 1.91 -3.70 -8.44
CA ASN A 161 0.86 -4.31 -7.62
C ASN A 161 1.42 -5.32 -6.60
N GLN A 162 2.47 -6.07 -6.94
CA GLN A 162 3.17 -6.95 -6.00
C GLN A 162 3.80 -6.16 -4.84
N ALA A 163 4.43 -5.03 -5.13
CA ALA A 163 4.99 -4.17 -4.11
C ALA A 163 3.88 -3.49 -3.27
N GLU A 164 2.77 -3.07 -3.87
CA GLU A 164 1.60 -2.55 -3.15
C GLU A 164 0.96 -3.61 -2.23
N ALA A 165 0.89 -4.85 -2.65
CA ALA A 165 0.42 -5.95 -1.79
C ALA A 165 1.36 -6.17 -0.59
N ALA A 166 2.67 -6.05 -0.78
CA ALA A 166 3.63 -6.08 0.31
C ALA A 166 3.48 -4.87 1.25
N GLN A 167 3.18 -3.69 0.71
CA GLN A 167 2.88 -2.49 1.49
C GLN A 167 1.61 -2.67 2.33
N ALA A 168 0.55 -3.22 1.75
CA ALA A 168 -0.68 -3.52 2.49
C ALA A 168 -0.41 -4.47 3.66
N ARG A 169 0.37 -5.53 3.44
CA ARG A 169 0.80 -6.46 4.49
C ARG A 169 1.57 -5.77 5.61
N LEU A 170 2.49 -4.87 5.27
CA LEU A 170 3.24 -4.07 6.23
C LEU A 170 2.33 -3.15 7.04
N LEU A 171 1.40 -2.46 6.39
CA LEU A 171 0.46 -1.56 7.05
C LEU A 171 -0.48 -2.30 8.00
N VAL A 172 -1.03 -3.45 7.59
CA VAL A 172 -1.90 -4.29 8.44
C VAL A 172 -1.13 -4.79 9.66
N SER A 173 0.08 -5.36 9.47
CA SER A 173 0.89 -5.80 10.61
C SER A 173 1.23 -4.66 11.57
N THR A 174 1.57 -3.50 11.03
CA THR A 174 1.86 -2.30 11.85
C THR A 174 0.62 -1.84 12.63
N ALA A 175 -0.55 -1.80 11.97
CA ALA A 175 -1.80 -1.41 12.62
C ALA A 175 -2.17 -2.37 13.76
N VAL A 176 -2.05 -3.69 13.54
CA VAL A 176 -2.28 -4.70 14.58
C VAL A 176 -1.34 -4.49 15.77
N VAL A 177 -0.04 -4.29 15.52
CA VAL A 177 0.96 -4.09 16.59
C VAL A 177 0.68 -2.81 17.39
N VAL A 178 0.42 -1.70 16.70
CA VAL A 178 0.13 -0.40 17.35
C VAL A 178 -1.13 -0.50 18.19
N GLN A 179 -2.19 -1.10 17.65
CA GLN A 179 -3.48 -1.26 18.33
C GLN A 179 -3.39 -2.23 19.52
N TYR A 180 -2.62 -3.31 19.38
CA TYR A 180 -2.37 -4.26 20.46
C TYR A 180 -1.66 -3.61 21.65
N PHE A 181 -0.63 -2.81 21.42
CA PHE A 181 0.05 -2.09 22.48
C PHE A 181 -0.79 -0.97 23.09
N ALA A 182 -1.71 -0.35 22.32
CA ALA A 182 -2.70 0.55 22.87
C ALA A 182 -3.60 -0.18 23.87
N LEU A 183 -4.21 -1.29 23.47
CA LEU A 183 -5.05 -2.14 24.29
C LEU A 183 -4.36 -2.57 25.60
N GLU A 184 -3.12 -3.04 25.50
CA GLU A 184 -2.36 -3.47 26.69
C GLU A 184 -1.97 -2.29 27.61
N GLY A 185 -1.72 -1.13 27.03
CA GLY A 185 -1.50 0.10 27.75
C GLY A 185 -2.73 0.51 28.56
N ASP A 186 -3.90 0.52 27.92
CA ASP A 186 -5.15 0.94 28.55
C ASP A 186 -5.68 -0.10 29.55
N ARG A 187 -5.47 -1.40 29.35
CA ARG A 187 -5.72 -2.42 30.37
C ARG A 187 -4.91 -2.17 31.65
N ARG A 188 -3.63 -1.83 31.51
CA ARG A 188 -2.77 -1.50 32.67
C ARG A 188 -3.19 -0.18 33.32
N LEU A 189 -3.53 0.83 32.53
CA LEU A 189 -4.04 2.09 33.05
C LEU A 189 -5.36 1.91 33.79
N LEU A 190 -6.25 1.04 33.31
CA LEU A 190 -7.50 0.70 33.97
C LEU A 190 -7.20 0.09 35.35
N GLN A 191 -6.39 -0.97 35.44
CA GLN A 191 -6.00 -1.59 36.70
C GLN A 191 -5.39 -0.60 37.69
N GLN A 192 -4.52 0.29 37.20
CA GLN A 192 -3.92 1.34 38.06
C GLN A 192 -4.92 2.39 38.48
N THR A 193 -5.93 2.69 37.66
CA THR A 193 -6.97 3.68 37.99
C THR A 193 -7.98 3.07 38.98
N GLU A 194 -8.31 1.80 38.87
CA GLU A 194 -9.12 1.07 39.85
C GLU A 194 -8.43 1.03 41.20
N HIS A 195 -7.12 0.76 41.25
CA HIS A 195 -6.34 0.86 42.50
C HIS A 195 -6.31 2.28 43.07
N LEU A 196 -6.16 3.30 42.19
CA LEU A 196 -6.24 4.71 42.59
C LEU A 196 -7.60 5.04 43.24
N HIS A 197 -8.69 4.56 42.62
CA HIS A 197 -10.04 4.75 43.14
C HIS A 197 -10.21 4.13 44.53
N THR A 198 -9.71 2.91 44.75
CA THR A 198 -9.72 2.26 46.06
C THR A 198 -8.93 3.04 47.11
N LEU A 199 -7.79 3.64 46.76
CA LEU A 199 -7.03 4.50 47.67
C LEU A 199 -7.79 5.79 48.03
N GLN A 200 -8.54 6.35 47.08
CA GLN A 200 -9.40 7.52 47.30
C GLN A 200 -10.59 7.19 48.19
N GLU A 201 -11.21 5.99 48.06
CA GLU A 201 -12.23 5.50 49.00
C GLU A 201 -11.66 5.42 50.45
N GLN A 202 -10.45 4.88 50.59
CA GLN A 202 -9.79 4.83 51.90
C GLN A 202 -9.51 6.22 52.43
N ALA A 203 -9.01 7.17 51.62
CA ALA A 203 -8.77 8.55 52.03
C ALA A 203 -10.06 9.23 52.50
N LYS A 204 -11.18 9.04 51.77
CA LYS A 204 -12.48 9.55 52.14
C LYS A 204 -12.97 8.98 53.47
N ALA A 205 -12.86 7.67 53.71
CA ALA A 205 -13.25 7.04 54.97
C ALA A 205 -12.45 7.60 56.16
N VAL A 206 -11.15 7.86 55.99
CA VAL A 206 -10.32 8.52 57.04
C VAL A 206 -10.75 9.98 57.23
N ALA A 207 -11.06 10.71 56.18
CA ALA A 207 -11.52 12.10 56.26
C ALA A 207 -12.90 12.21 56.98
N GLU A 208 -13.84 11.32 56.69
CA GLU A 208 -15.15 11.21 57.33
C GLU A 208 -15.01 10.88 58.83
N GLY A 209 -14.17 9.91 59.18
CA GLY A 209 -13.88 9.56 60.59
C GLY A 209 -13.23 10.72 61.37
N GLY A 210 -12.31 11.42 60.76
CA GLY A 210 -11.70 12.61 61.35
C GLY A 210 -12.67 13.79 61.50
N PHE A 211 -13.58 13.99 60.57
CA PHE A 211 -14.64 15.00 60.66
C PHE A 211 -15.59 14.72 61.84
N GLN A 212 -16.02 13.46 62.02
CA GLN A 212 -16.85 13.05 63.15
C GLN A 212 -16.19 13.30 64.50
N GLN A 213 -14.85 13.25 64.55
CA GLN A 213 -14.04 13.50 65.73
C GLN A 213 -13.65 15.01 65.89
N GLY A 214 -14.08 15.88 64.97
CA GLY A 214 -13.74 17.29 64.95
C GLY A 214 -12.31 17.60 64.53
N LEU A 215 -11.57 16.64 64.00
CA LEU A 215 -10.17 16.78 63.55
C LEU A 215 -10.05 17.36 62.13
N PHE A 216 -11.05 17.14 61.29
CA PHE A 216 -11.08 17.60 59.91
C PHE A 216 -12.33 18.44 59.60
N ASN A 217 -12.30 19.21 58.52
CA ASN A 217 -13.44 20.00 58.08
C ASN A 217 -14.14 19.34 56.87
N ALA A 218 -15.38 19.74 56.58
CA ALA A 218 -16.19 19.21 55.49
C ALA A 218 -15.54 19.39 54.09
N SER A 219 -14.69 20.41 53.91
CA SER A 219 -13.98 20.65 52.66
C SER A 219 -13.08 19.49 52.26
N GLN A 220 -12.53 18.74 53.23
CA GLN A 220 -11.70 17.58 52.97
C GLN A 220 -12.52 16.40 52.43
N ILE A 221 -13.73 16.20 52.97
CA ILE A 221 -14.66 15.18 52.45
C ILE A 221 -15.07 15.50 50.98
N HIS A 222 -15.40 16.76 50.72
CA HIS A 222 -15.75 17.19 49.35
C HIS A 222 -14.60 17.09 48.35
N ALA A 223 -13.35 17.27 48.80
CA ALA A 223 -12.18 17.07 47.95
C ALA A 223 -12.02 15.57 47.55
N GLU A 224 -12.26 14.66 48.50
CA GLU A 224 -12.22 13.21 48.18
C GLU A 224 -13.43 12.78 47.34
N ASP A 225 -14.63 13.35 47.54
CA ASP A 225 -15.78 13.12 46.65
C ASP A 225 -15.50 13.52 45.21
N LEU A 226 -14.86 14.67 45.01
CA LEU A 226 -14.43 15.13 43.68
C LEU A 226 -13.43 14.15 43.06
N ALA A 227 -12.40 13.76 43.82
CA ALA A 227 -11.38 12.82 43.34
C ALA A 227 -11.95 11.44 42.95
N LEU A 228 -12.94 10.93 43.73
CA LEU A 228 -13.68 9.70 43.44
C LEU A 228 -14.50 9.82 42.18
N ALA A 229 -15.22 10.92 41.98
CA ALA A 229 -15.99 11.17 40.77
C ALA A 229 -15.10 11.24 39.53
N GLU A 230 -13.94 11.88 39.58
CA GLU A 230 -12.95 11.97 38.52
C GLU A 230 -12.36 10.60 38.16
N SER A 231 -12.02 9.79 39.19
CA SER A 231 -11.47 8.45 38.95
C SER A 231 -12.53 7.50 38.39
N ALA A 232 -13.79 7.57 38.82
CA ALA A 232 -14.89 6.81 38.24
C ALA A 232 -15.14 7.17 36.77
N GLN A 233 -15.12 8.45 36.45
CA GLN A 233 -15.23 8.92 35.05
C GLN A 233 -14.07 8.37 34.20
N ARG A 234 -12.84 8.36 34.74
CA ARG A 234 -11.66 7.86 34.04
C ARG A 234 -11.73 6.35 33.82
N ILE A 235 -12.23 5.58 34.80
CA ILE A 235 -12.49 4.13 34.67
C ILE A 235 -13.45 3.87 33.52
N ALA A 236 -14.62 4.54 33.50
CA ALA A 236 -15.60 4.38 32.41
C ALA A 236 -15.01 4.72 31.03
N LYS A 237 -14.21 5.79 30.95
CA LYS A 237 -13.51 6.17 29.70
C LYS A 237 -12.51 5.10 29.25
N LEU A 238 -11.73 4.53 30.15
CA LEU A 238 -10.77 3.46 29.82
C LEU A 238 -11.48 2.17 29.41
N GLN A 239 -12.58 1.81 30.06
CA GLN A 239 -13.40 0.64 29.67
C GLN A 239 -13.94 0.80 28.24
N ALA A 240 -14.45 1.98 27.91
CA ALA A 240 -14.92 2.28 26.57
C ALA A 240 -13.78 2.24 25.52
N ALA A 241 -12.60 2.79 25.85
CA ALA A 241 -11.42 2.74 24.97
C ALA A 241 -10.97 1.29 24.72
N ILE A 242 -10.86 0.48 25.78
CA ILE A 242 -10.53 -0.95 25.68
C ILE A 242 -11.51 -1.72 24.79
N ALA A 243 -12.81 -1.42 24.89
CA ALA A 243 -13.81 -2.03 24.02
C ALA A 243 -13.61 -1.63 22.56
N ALA A 244 -13.40 -0.33 22.29
CA ALA A 244 -13.13 0.19 20.95
C ALA A 244 -11.86 -0.43 20.34
N GLU A 245 -10.79 -0.56 21.11
CA GLU A 245 -9.53 -1.16 20.67
C GLU A 245 -9.67 -2.65 20.36
N LYS A 246 -10.45 -3.39 21.14
CA LYS A 246 -10.80 -4.80 20.83
C LYS A 246 -11.56 -4.89 19.52
N HIS A 247 -12.55 -4.02 19.29
CA HIS A 247 -13.32 -4.00 18.04
C HIS A 247 -12.42 -3.66 16.84
N ALA A 248 -11.50 -2.72 17.00
CA ALA A 248 -10.53 -2.36 15.95
C ALA A 248 -9.58 -3.52 15.62
N LEU A 249 -9.08 -4.23 16.64
CA LEU A 249 -8.24 -5.42 16.43
C LEU A 249 -9.02 -6.56 15.76
N ALA A 250 -10.27 -6.80 16.16
CA ALA A 250 -11.13 -7.79 15.52
C ALA A 250 -11.33 -7.48 14.02
N ALA A 251 -11.63 -6.21 13.68
CA ALA A 251 -11.76 -5.76 12.31
C ALA A 251 -10.45 -5.96 11.51
N LEU A 252 -9.29 -5.60 12.08
CA LEU A 252 -7.97 -5.85 11.45
C LEU A 252 -7.71 -7.34 11.23
N CYS A 253 -8.20 -8.20 12.10
CA CYS A 253 -8.14 -9.65 11.97
C CYS A 253 -9.18 -10.22 10.97
N GLY A 254 -10.07 -9.39 10.41
CA GLY A 254 -11.16 -9.83 9.54
C GLY A 254 -12.25 -10.62 10.29
N GLU A 255 -12.42 -10.34 11.58
CA GLU A 255 -13.35 -10.98 12.49
C GLU A 255 -14.40 -9.98 13.00
N GLY A 256 -15.51 -10.51 13.53
CA GLY A 256 -16.55 -9.71 14.17
C GLY A 256 -16.12 -9.19 15.56
N PRO A 257 -16.89 -8.25 16.13
CA PRO A 257 -16.56 -7.58 17.41
C PRO A 257 -16.55 -8.52 18.62
N SER A 258 -17.10 -9.73 18.49
CA SER A 258 -17.09 -10.78 19.54
C SER A 258 -15.78 -11.57 19.61
N MET A 259 -14.80 -11.27 18.76
CA MET A 259 -13.50 -11.93 18.78
C MET A 259 -12.84 -11.84 20.15
N THR A 260 -12.44 -12.98 20.70
CA THR A 260 -11.71 -13.03 21.98
C THR A 260 -10.25 -12.66 21.75
N ILE A 261 -9.78 -11.62 22.45
CA ILE A 261 -8.40 -11.16 22.46
C ILE A 261 -7.82 -11.42 23.83
N GLY A 262 -6.83 -12.31 23.88
CA GLY A 262 -6.11 -12.65 25.09
C GLY A 262 -5.43 -11.46 25.75
N SER A 263 -4.94 -11.65 26.95
CA SER A 263 -4.11 -10.67 27.65
C SER A 263 -2.64 -10.92 27.31
N ALA A 264 -1.86 -9.84 27.20
CA ALA A 264 -0.43 -9.96 26.99
C ALA A 264 0.25 -10.74 28.10
N THR A 265 1.03 -11.73 27.73
CA THR A 265 2.01 -12.36 28.62
C THR A 265 3.30 -11.53 28.63
N ILE A 266 3.19 -10.18 28.59
CA ILE A 266 4.38 -9.34 28.64
C ILE A 266 4.96 -9.49 30.05
N THR A 267 5.85 -10.44 30.19
CA THR A 267 6.70 -10.59 31.36
C THR A 267 7.35 -9.23 31.67
N LYS A 268 7.52 -8.94 32.94
CA LYS A 268 8.12 -7.70 33.48
C LYS A 268 9.49 -7.30 32.84
N GLN A 269 10.06 -8.15 32.01
CA GLN A 269 11.34 -8.00 31.32
C GLN A 269 11.28 -7.35 29.93
N ALA A 270 10.12 -7.21 29.32
CA ALA A 270 9.99 -6.56 28.00
C ALA A 270 10.00 -5.02 28.14
N LEU A 271 11.04 -4.50 28.73
CA LEU A 271 11.35 -3.09 28.78
C LEU A 271 11.88 -2.64 27.43
N SER A 272 11.01 -2.04 26.62
CA SER A 272 11.36 -1.26 25.43
C SER A 272 12.29 -1.94 24.41
N PRO A 273 11.83 -2.10 23.18
CA PRO A 273 12.71 -2.54 22.10
C PRO A 273 13.90 -1.57 21.99
N ALA A 274 15.09 -2.13 21.80
CA ALA A 274 16.25 -1.32 21.47
C ALA A 274 15.99 -0.63 20.13
N LEU A 275 15.86 0.69 20.15
CA LEU A 275 15.73 1.50 18.95
C LEU A 275 17.12 1.62 18.32
N GLY A 276 17.29 1.04 17.15
CA GLY A 276 18.53 1.11 16.38
C GLY A 276 18.29 1.51 14.94
N LEU A 277 19.29 2.07 14.30
CA LEU A 277 19.25 2.49 12.91
C LEU A 277 20.29 1.74 12.06
N PRO A 278 19.93 1.27 10.86
CA PRO A 278 20.90 0.71 9.93
C PRO A 278 21.98 1.74 9.54
N LYS A 279 23.22 1.27 9.39
CA LYS A 279 24.38 2.16 9.09
C LYS A 279 24.26 2.90 7.75
N ASN A 280 23.61 2.31 6.74
CA ASN A 280 23.52 2.82 5.35
C ASN A 280 22.06 3.11 4.98
N LEU A 281 21.43 4.06 5.65
CA LEU A 281 19.99 4.33 5.56
C LEU A 281 19.55 4.83 4.17
N PRO A 282 20.13 5.89 3.57
CA PRO A 282 19.49 6.53 2.42
C PRO A 282 19.43 5.64 1.17
N LEU A 283 20.56 5.05 0.77
CA LEU A 283 20.66 4.27 -0.47
C LEU A 283 19.89 2.94 -0.43
N ARG A 284 19.80 2.30 0.74
CA ARG A 284 19.12 1.01 0.89
C ARG A 284 17.62 1.12 1.10
N LEU A 285 17.10 2.28 1.48
CA LEU A 285 15.66 2.52 1.58
C LEU A 285 14.96 2.32 0.24
N LEU A 286 15.61 2.71 -0.87
CA LEU A 286 15.06 2.60 -2.23
C LEU A 286 14.67 1.16 -2.62
N ALA A 287 15.32 0.16 -2.03
CA ALA A 287 15.06 -1.26 -2.30
C ALA A 287 14.31 -1.97 -1.16
N ARG A 288 14.11 -1.30 -0.01
CA ARG A 288 13.59 -1.91 1.20
C ARG A 288 12.21 -1.43 1.62
N ARG A 289 11.69 -0.39 0.98
CA ARG A 289 10.32 0.09 1.22
C ARG A 289 9.42 -0.30 0.05
N PRO A 290 8.34 -1.05 0.32
CA PRO A 290 7.44 -1.50 -0.74
C PRO A 290 6.78 -0.35 -1.50
N ASP A 291 6.40 0.74 -0.81
CA ASP A 291 5.79 1.92 -1.43
C ASP A 291 6.73 2.64 -2.42
N ILE A 292 8.01 2.76 -2.09
CA ILE A 292 9.03 3.33 -2.98
C ILE A 292 9.26 2.41 -4.19
N VAL A 293 9.32 1.10 -3.95
CA VAL A 293 9.48 0.10 -5.02
C VAL A 293 8.27 0.12 -5.97
N ALA A 294 7.05 0.21 -5.44
CA ALA A 294 5.83 0.34 -6.24
C ALA A 294 5.86 1.60 -7.11
N ALA A 295 6.19 2.76 -6.53
CA ALA A 295 6.28 4.02 -7.27
C ALA A 295 7.36 3.98 -8.36
N ARG A 296 8.50 3.33 -8.12
CA ARG A 296 9.55 3.11 -9.13
C ARG A 296 9.04 2.28 -10.31
N TRP A 297 8.31 1.19 -10.04
CA TRP A 297 7.73 0.36 -11.08
C TRP A 297 6.63 1.09 -11.87
N ALA A 298 5.87 1.98 -11.22
CA ALA A 298 4.92 2.86 -11.91
C ALA A 298 5.62 3.77 -12.93
N VAL A 299 6.78 4.35 -12.57
CA VAL A 299 7.59 5.14 -13.50
C VAL A 299 8.06 4.30 -14.70
N GLN A 300 8.52 3.07 -14.45
CA GLN A 300 8.98 2.17 -15.53
C GLN A 300 7.83 1.74 -16.44
N ALA A 301 6.65 1.46 -15.89
CA ALA A 301 5.46 1.15 -16.67
C ALA A 301 5.05 2.32 -17.57
N ALA A 302 5.00 3.54 -17.01
CA ALA A 302 4.67 4.73 -17.78
C ALA A 302 5.71 5.05 -18.87
N ALA A 303 7.00 4.84 -18.60
CA ALA A 303 8.06 5.00 -19.61
C ALA A 303 7.88 4.03 -20.79
N ALA A 304 7.48 2.78 -20.51
CA ALA A 304 7.20 1.81 -21.54
C ALA A 304 5.95 2.20 -22.38
N GLU A 305 4.93 2.77 -21.76
CA GLU A 305 3.75 3.30 -22.51
C GLU A 305 4.10 4.47 -23.41
N VAL A 306 5.02 5.35 -23.01
CA VAL A 306 5.57 6.39 -23.90
C VAL A 306 6.27 5.74 -25.11
N GLY A 307 7.02 4.64 -24.89
CA GLY A 307 7.63 3.88 -25.99
C GLY A 307 6.59 3.34 -26.97
N ALA A 308 5.55 2.68 -26.46
CA ALA A 308 4.45 2.18 -27.28
C ALA A 308 3.72 3.29 -28.05
N ALA A 309 3.46 4.45 -27.39
CA ALA A 309 2.84 5.60 -28.05
C ALA A 309 3.72 6.22 -29.14
N ARG A 310 5.04 6.16 -29.02
CA ARG A 310 6.00 6.58 -30.08
C ARG A 310 5.99 5.57 -31.23
N ALA A 311 5.96 4.28 -30.93
CA ALA A 311 5.92 3.23 -31.94
C ALA A 311 4.68 3.33 -32.85
N ALA A 312 3.57 3.86 -32.35
CA ALA A 312 2.34 4.07 -33.11
C ALA A 312 2.45 5.10 -34.27
N PHE A 313 3.53 5.89 -34.35
CA PHE A 313 3.79 6.79 -35.47
C PHE A 313 4.41 6.11 -36.68
N TYR A 314 4.87 4.88 -36.53
CA TYR A 314 5.54 4.11 -37.59
C TYR A 314 4.55 3.19 -38.31
N PRO A 315 4.91 2.67 -39.52
CA PRO A 315 4.06 1.75 -40.27
C PRO A 315 3.71 0.52 -39.44
N ASN A 316 2.43 0.20 -39.39
CA ASN A 316 1.91 -1.05 -38.82
C ASN A 316 1.91 -2.15 -39.89
N ILE A 317 2.52 -3.29 -39.59
CA ILE A 317 2.66 -4.42 -40.49
C ILE A 317 1.94 -5.62 -39.90
N ASN A 318 0.85 -6.01 -40.55
CA ASN A 318 0.07 -7.18 -40.18
C ASN A 318 0.21 -8.26 -41.27
N LEU A 319 0.49 -9.48 -40.90
CA LEU A 319 0.36 -10.64 -41.76
C LEU A 319 -1.05 -11.20 -41.62
N ARG A 320 -1.71 -11.44 -42.73
CA ARG A 320 -3.01 -12.10 -42.77
C ARG A 320 -2.97 -13.31 -43.66
N LEU A 321 -3.57 -14.39 -43.17
CA LEU A 321 -3.87 -15.59 -43.98
C LEU A 321 -5.34 -15.91 -43.76
N LEU A 322 -6.07 -15.96 -44.88
CA LEU A 322 -7.48 -16.35 -44.91
C LEU A 322 -7.63 -17.57 -45.84
N ALA A 323 -8.36 -18.58 -45.41
CA ALA A 323 -8.72 -19.70 -46.27
C ALA A 323 -10.12 -20.21 -45.91
N GLY A 324 -10.97 -20.34 -46.92
CA GLY A 324 -12.34 -20.73 -46.73
C GLY A 324 -13.14 -20.86 -48.03
N TRP A 325 -14.46 -20.95 -47.91
CA TRP A 325 -15.39 -21.04 -48.97
C TRP A 325 -16.32 -19.83 -49.00
N ASN A 326 -16.53 -19.27 -50.18
CA ASN A 326 -17.49 -18.18 -50.36
C ASN A 326 -18.39 -18.49 -51.56
N SER A 327 -19.70 -18.29 -51.43
CA SER A 327 -20.66 -18.48 -52.48
C SER A 327 -21.81 -17.49 -52.42
N ILE A 328 -22.32 -17.12 -53.59
CA ILE A 328 -23.57 -16.34 -53.72
C ILE A 328 -24.81 -17.22 -53.65
N HIS A 329 -24.63 -18.56 -53.65
CA HIS A 329 -25.70 -19.54 -53.47
C HIS A 329 -25.31 -20.49 -52.32
N LEU A 330 -26.10 -20.53 -51.27
CA LEU A 330 -25.80 -21.31 -50.09
C LEU A 330 -25.64 -22.81 -50.37
N GLY A 331 -26.41 -23.36 -51.32
CA GLY A 331 -26.34 -24.77 -51.73
C GLY A 331 -25.00 -25.17 -52.35
N ASP A 332 -24.26 -24.21 -52.87
CA ASP A 332 -22.99 -24.43 -53.57
C ASP A 332 -21.78 -24.04 -52.70
N LEU A 333 -22.00 -23.68 -51.45
CA LEU A 333 -20.93 -23.13 -50.56
C LEU A 333 -19.70 -24.05 -50.54
N PHE A 334 -19.90 -25.35 -50.42
CA PHE A 334 -18.81 -26.32 -50.31
C PHE A 334 -18.29 -26.87 -51.63
N ASN A 335 -18.72 -26.34 -52.78
CA ASN A 335 -18.16 -26.73 -54.06
C ASN A 335 -16.66 -26.38 -54.11
N PRO A 336 -15.79 -27.28 -54.63
CA PRO A 336 -14.34 -27.04 -54.69
C PRO A 336 -13.96 -25.75 -55.41
N GLY A 337 -14.77 -25.33 -56.42
CA GLY A 337 -14.55 -24.06 -57.11
C GLY A 337 -14.81 -22.79 -56.32
N ASN A 338 -15.44 -22.91 -55.15
CA ASN A 338 -15.76 -21.79 -54.26
C ASN A 338 -14.75 -21.64 -53.13
N PHE A 339 -13.70 -22.48 -53.11
CA PHE A 339 -12.59 -22.34 -52.16
C PHE A 339 -11.72 -21.14 -52.55
N ALA A 340 -11.51 -20.26 -51.59
CA ALA A 340 -10.69 -19.07 -51.75
C ALA A 340 -9.64 -18.99 -50.64
N HIS A 341 -8.45 -18.49 -50.94
CA HIS A 341 -7.42 -18.20 -49.97
C HIS A 341 -6.71 -16.89 -50.31
N ALA A 342 -6.24 -16.21 -49.28
CA ALA A 342 -5.44 -15.02 -49.43
C ALA A 342 -4.34 -15.01 -48.32
N VAL A 343 -3.11 -14.74 -48.73
CA VAL A 343 -2.00 -14.57 -47.80
C VAL A 343 -1.15 -13.37 -48.21
N GLY A 344 -0.81 -12.53 -47.21
CA GLY A 344 0.05 -11.39 -47.50
C GLY A 344 0.20 -10.42 -46.34
N PRO A 345 1.17 -9.51 -46.44
CA PRO A 345 1.29 -8.40 -45.49
C PRO A 345 0.27 -7.30 -45.82
N VAL A 346 -0.34 -6.75 -44.78
CA VAL A 346 -1.12 -5.51 -44.83
C VAL A 346 -0.33 -4.43 -44.10
N ILE A 347 0.13 -3.42 -44.84
CA ILE A 347 0.96 -2.32 -44.29
C ILE A 347 0.07 -1.07 -44.21
N THR A 348 -0.07 -0.51 -43.00
CA THR A 348 -0.82 0.73 -42.77
C THR A 348 0.11 1.78 -42.19
N LEU A 349 0.22 2.94 -42.83
CA LEU A 349 0.96 4.10 -42.35
C LEU A 349 -0.03 5.23 -42.02
N PRO A 350 -0.08 5.71 -40.74
CA PRO A 350 -0.91 6.86 -40.40
C PRO A 350 -0.28 8.16 -40.94
N ILE A 351 -0.84 8.72 -42.02
CA ILE A 351 -0.36 9.97 -42.62
C ILE A 351 -1.00 11.18 -41.95
N PHE A 352 -2.30 11.09 -41.69
CA PHE A 352 -3.06 12.16 -41.04
C PHE A 352 -4.17 11.60 -40.14
N GLU A 353 -4.02 11.78 -38.84
CA GLU A 353 -4.95 11.28 -37.80
C GLU A 353 -5.61 12.46 -37.03
N GLY A 354 -5.74 13.64 -37.64
CA GLY A 354 -6.37 14.78 -37.00
C GLY A 354 -5.66 15.23 -35.70
N GLY A 355 -4.42 14.83 -35.47
CA GLY A 355 -3.66 15.13 -34.26
C GLY A 355 -3.79 14.08 -33.12
N ALA A 356 -4.58 12.99 -33.31
CA ALA A 356 -4.84 11.97 -32.29
C ALA A 356 -3.56 11.34 -31.74
N LEU A 357 -2.63 10.91 -32.59
CA LEU A 357 -1.35 10.32 -32.16
C LEU A 357 -0.49 11.28 -31.35
N ARG A 358 -0.44 12.56 -31.74
CA ARG A 358 0.30 13.59 -30.99
C ARG A 358 -0.34 13.84 -29.63
N ALA A 359 -1.67 13.91 -29.58
CA ALA A 359 -2.40 14.08 -28.31
C ALA A 359 -2.17 12.88 -27.39
N HIS A 360 -2.24 11.65 -27.94
CA HIS A 360 -1.96 10.42 -27.20
C HIS A 360 -0.53 10.40 -26.63
N LEU A 361 0.49 10.70 -27.44
CA LEU A 361 1.88 10.77 -26.97
C LEU A 361 2.08 11.85 -25.88
N ARG A 362 1.44 13.02 -26.02
CA ARG A 362 1.48 14.07 -24.99
C ARG A 362 0.84 13.58 -23.70
N ALA A 363 -0.29 12.87 -23.77
CA ALA A 363 -0.95 12.29 -22.61
C ALA A 363 -0.03 11.28 -21.89
N GLN A 364 0.60 10.35 -22.62
CA GLN A 364 1.54 9.38 -22.04
C GLN A 364 2.78 10.07 -21.41
N ASN A 365 3.31 11.10 -22.04
CA ASN A 365 4.38 11.90 -21.45
C ASN A 365 3.95 12.59 -20.15
N ALA A 366 2.74 13.12 -20.08
CA ALA A 366 2.19 13.71 -18.85
C ALA A 366 2.00 12.65 -17.74
N VAL A 367 1.53 11.45 -18.07
CA VAL A 367 1.44 10.33 -17.13
C VAL A 367 2.82 9.93 -16.59
N PHE A 368 3.84 9.89 -17.47
CA PHE A 368 5.22 9.59 -17.07
C PHE A 368 5.77 10.65 -16.10
N LEU A 369 5.58 11.94 -16.37
CA LEU A 369 5.98 13.02 -15.47
C LEU A 369 5.28 12.93 -14.12
N ALA A 370 3.95 12.70 -14.13
CA ALA A 370 3.19 12.53 -12.91
C ALA A 370 3.68 11.33 -12.08
N ALA A 371 4.07 10.23 -12.74
CA ALA A 371 4.64 9.06 -12.06
C ALA A 371 6.02 9.39 -11.43
N GLN A 372 6.87 10.17 -12.09
CA GLN A 372 8.15 10.65 -11.54
C GLN A 372 7.95 11.51 -10.29
N ASP A 373 7.02 12.48 -10.35
CA ASP A 373 6.72 13.34 -9.21
C ASP A 373 6.10 12.56 -8.06
N ARG A 374 5.28 11.55 -8.36
CA ARG A 374 4.73 10.63 -7.34
C ARG A 374 5.82 9.82 -6.67
N TYR A 375 6.78 9.29 -7.41
CA TYR A 375 7.94 8.59 -6.86
C TYR A 375 8.72 9.51 -5.91
N ARG A 376 8.98 10.75 -6.32
CA ARG A 376 9.68 11.75 -5.52
C ARG A 376 8.92 12.10 -4.24
N SER A 377 7.62 12.36 -4.32
CA SER A 377 6.80 12.67 -3.16
C SER A 377 6.76 11.50 -2.17
N THR A 378 6.71 10.25 -2.66
CA THR A 378 6.78 9.04 -1.83
C THR A 378 8.13 8.96 -1.10
N LEU A 379 9.23 9.26 -1.79
CA LEU A 379 10.56 9.27 -1.19
C LEU A 379 10.69 10.32 -0.09
N LEU A 380 10.25 11.56 -0.35
CA LEU A 380 10.25 12.64 0.65
C LEU A 380 9.38 12.30 1.87
N ALA A 381 8.21 11.71 1.64
CA ALA A 381 7.33 11.26 2.71
C ALA A 381 7.99 10.16 3.57
N ALA A 382 8.72 9.23 2.94
CA ALA A 382 9.46 8.19 3.63
C ALA A 382 10.57 8.75 4.52
N LEU A 383 11.36 9.69 4.01
CA LEU A 383 12.42 10.36 4.76
C LEU A 383 11.85 11.13 5.97
N ARG A 384 10.78 11.90 5.75
CA ARG A 384 10.07 12.60 6.82
C ARG A 384 9.57 11.64 7.89
N GLN A 385 8.91 10.55 7.51
CA GLN A 385 8.41 9.56 8.47
C GLN A 385 9.52 9.03 9.37
N ILE A 386 10.68 8.69 8.81
CA ILE A 386 11.81 8.19 9.60
C ILE A 386 12.31 9.27 10.55
N ALA A 387 12.52 10.51 10.07
CA ALA A 387 12.98 11.62 10.90
C ALA A 387 12.02 11.90 12.07
N ASP A 388 10.70 11.90 11.80
CA ASP A 388 9.66 12.10 12.83
C ASP A 388 9.68 10.98 13.89
N ARG A 389 9.85 9.71 13.47
CA ARG A 389 9.92 8.57 14.42
C ARG A 389 11.19 8.62 15.26
N LEU A 390 12.31 9.05 14.71
CA LEU A 390 13.56 9.23 15.45
C LEU A 390 13.49 10.37 16.48
N SER A 391 12.93 11.49 16.10
CA SER A 391 12.70 12.63 17.01
C SER A 391 11.77 12.21 18.15
N THR A 392 10.70 11.47 17.84
CA THR A 392 9.78 10.92 18.84
C THR A 392 10.50 9.93 19.76
N ALA A 393 11.35 9.07 19.25
CA ALA A 393 12.13 8.12 20.04
C ALA A 393 13.05 8.83 21.06
N GLN A 394 13.75 9.88 20.63
CA GLN A 394 14.59 10.70 21.53
C GLN A 394 13.78 11.39 22.62
N LYS A 395 12.65 12.02 22.25
CA LYS A 395 11.72 12.62 23.21
C LYS A 395 11.28 11.61 24.26
N LEU A 396 10.80 10.44 23.84
CA LEU A 396 10.31 9.39 24.73
C LEU A 396 11.43 8.84 25.63
N ALA A 397 12.66 8.71 25.13
CA ALA A 397 13.81 8.29 25.93
C ALA A 397 14.17 9.31 27.03
N ARG A 398 14.05 10.61 26.73
CA ARG A 398 14.25 11.68 27.74
C ARG A 398 13.13 11.65 28.79
N GLN A 399 11.87 11.52 28.35
CA GLN A 399 10.71 11.42 29.25
C GLN A 399 10.82 10.20 30.17
N GLU A 400 11.24 9.03 29.65
CA GLU A 400 11.40 7.84 30.47
C GLU A 400 12.48 8.00 31.54
N ARG A 401 13.61 8.63 31.21
CA ARG A 401 14.66 8.92 32.22
C ARG A 401 14.12 9.79 33.36
N ALA A 402 13.46 10.91 33.02
CA ALA A 402 12.85 11.78 34.00
C ALA A 402 11.79 11.05 34.84
N GLN A 403 10.97 10.22 34.21
CA GLN A 403 9.91 9.45 34.85
C GLN A 403 10.46 8.36 35.80
N ARG A 404 11.61 7.76 35.49
CA ARG A 404 12.30 6.84 36.41
C ARG A 404 12.75 7.54 37.70
N HIS A 405 13.30 8.74 37.58
CA HIS A 405 13.68 9.54 38.76
C HIS A 405 12.44 9.94 39.57
N ALA A 406 11.37 10.39 38.92
CA ALA A 406 10.12 10.70 39.59
C ALA A 406 9.51 9.48 40.32
N ALA A 407 9.57 8.29 39.71
CA ALA A 407 9.09 7.08 40.33
C ALA A 407 9.91 6.65 41.55
N ALA A 408 11.23 6.79 41.51
CA ALA A 408 12.09 6.51 42.65
C ALA A 408 11.84 7.50 43.80
N ALA A 409 11.70 8.79 43.52
CA ALA A 409 11.40 9.80 44.49
C ALA A 409 10.01 9.60 45.14
N ALA A 410 8.98 9.32 44.33
CA ALA A 410 7.63 9.07 44.85
C ALA A 410 7.59 7.81 45.73
N GLN A 411 8.29 6.76 45.33
CA GLN A 411 8.39 5.50 46.08
C GLN A 411 9.07 5.74 47.43
N ALA A 412 10.21 6.44 47.48
CA ALA A 412 10.91 6.76 48.71
C ALA A 412 10.05 7.64 49.66
N GLN A 413 9.33 8.62 49.09
CA GLN A 413 8.39 9.44 49.85
C GLN A 413 7.26 8.62 50.47
N TRP A 414 6.66 7.71 49.74
CA TRP A 414 5.61 6.82 50.23
C TRP A 414 6.14 5.92 51.35
N GLU A 415 7.30 5.30 51.19
CA GLU A 415 7.91 4.43 52.19
C GLU A 415 8.14 5.18 53.53
N LEU A 416 8.66 6.41 53.47
CA LEU A 416 8.85 7.26 54.64
C LEU A 416 7.53 7.62 55.32
N ARG A 417 6.48 8.00 54.58
CA ARG A 417 5.17 8.34 55.11
C ARG A 417 4.48 7.12 55.71
N GLN A 418 4.59 5.96 55.09
CA GLN A 418 4.06 4.70 55.57
C GLN A 418 4.75 4.28 56.90
N GLN A 419 6.06 4.47 56.99
CA GLN A 419 6.82 4.20 58.23
C GLN A 419 6.38 5.13 59.36
N ALA A 420 6.26 6.44 59.11
CA ALA A 420 5.79 7.41 60.09
C ALA A 420 4.39 7.06 60.62
N TRP A 421 3.48 6.71 59.75
CA TRP A 421 2.14 6.25 60.14
C TRP A 421 2.17 4.97 60.99
N ARG A 422 2.94 3.95 60.59
CA ARG A 422 3.07 2.69 61.33
C ARG A 422 3.68 2.90 62.73
N GLN A 423 4.48 3.94 62.91
CA GLN A 423 5.10 4.33 64.22
C GLN A 423 4.20 5.26 65.05
N GLY A 424 3.01 5.59 64.56
CA GLY A 424 2.10 6.51 65.25
C GLY A 424 2.54 7.98 65.22
N LEU A 425 3.52 8.35 64.39
CA LEU A 425 4.05 9.70 64.24
C LEU A 425 3.22 10.59 63.30
N SER A 426 2.27 10.01 62.58
CA SER A 426 1.40 10.70 61.61
C SER A 426 0.07 9.94 61.49
N ASP A 427 -1.00 10.63 61.07
CA ASP A 427 -2.23 9.97 60.64
C ASP A 427 -2.07 9.23 59.29
N ALA A 428 -3.12 8.53 58.84
CA ALA A 428 -3.08 7.71 57.65
C ALA A 428 -3.12 8.52 56.36
N LEU A 429 -3.73 9.73 56.33
CA LEU A 429 -3.95 10.51 55.12
C LEU A 429 -2.68 10.87 54.36
N PRO A 430 -1.57 11.36 55.00
CA PRO A 430 -0.33 11.64 54.29
C PRO A 430 0.31 10.39 53.68
N SER A 431 0.13 9.21 54.24
CA SER A 431 0.60 7.94 53.69
C SER A 431 -0.22 7.54 52.43
N ILE A 432 -1.54 7.63 52.51
CA ILE A 432 -2.45 7.34 51.38
C ILE A 432 -2.20 8.35 50.25
N ALA A 433 -2.05 9.65 50.55
CA ALA A 433 -1.74 10.67 49.54
C ALA A 433 -0.40 10.41 48.80
N ALA A 434 0.61 9.93 49.55
CA ALA A 434 1.90 9.57 48.95
C ALA A 434 1.77 8.32 48.03
N GLU A 435 0.94 7.33 48.45
CA GLU A 435 0.66 6.17 47.62
C GLU A 435 -0.11 6.53 46.34
N ILE A 436 -1.13 7.39 46.44
CA ILE A 436 -1.84 7.98 45.29
C ILE A 436 -0.84 8.61 44.32
N THR A 437 0.11 9.40 44.83
CA THR A 437 1.18 9.97 44.00
C THR A 437 2.01 8.91 43.30
N CYS A 438 2.37 7.82 43.99
CA CYS A 438 3.09 6.69 43.39
C CYS A 438 2.28 6.05 42.24
N VAL A 439 0.99 5.83 42.43
CA VAL A 439 0.12 5.27 41.41
C VAL A 439 0.05 6.21 40.18
N GLN A 440 -0.15 7.50 40.39
CA GLN A 440 -0.18 8.49 39.30
C GLN A 440 1.15 8.53 38.53
N VAL A 441 2.29 8.45 39.21
CA VAL A 441 3.61 8.37 38.58
C VAL A 441 3.75 7.07 37.76
N ARG A 442 3.25 5.94 38.29
CA ARG A 442 3.21 4.66 37.53
C ARG A 442 2.33 4.74 36.28
N GLN A 443 1.16 5.38 36.36
CA GLN A 443 0.29 5.63 35.21
C GLN A 443 1.00 6.40 34.09
N ARG A 444 1.71 7.50 34.43
CA ARG A 444 2.52 8.27 33.47
C ARG A 444 3.61 7.41 32.83
N ARG A 445 4.25 6.52 33.61
CA ARG A 445 5.25 5.58 33.09
C ARG A 445 4.62 4.57 32.13
N THR A 446 3.43 4.05 32.44
CA THR A 446 2.68 3.15 31.56
C THR A 446 2.41 3.83 30.22
N ALA A 447 1.92 5.07 30.22
CA ALA A 447 1.66 5.83 28.99
C ALA A 447 2.93 6.03 28.15
N ILE A 448 4.07 6.36 28.77
CA ILE A 448 5.35 6.51 28.07
C ILE A 448 5.80 5.17 27.47
N THR A 449 5.65 4.08 28.20
CA THR A 449 6.02 2.74 27.73
C THR A 449 5.18 2.32 26.54
N THR A 450 3.87 2.51 26.59
CA THR A 450 2.94 2.27 25.47
C THR A 450 3.35 3.08 24.25
N ALA A 451 3.57 4.39 24.41
CA ALA A 451 4.00 5.25 23.30
C ALA A 451 5.35 4.82 22.70
N ARG A 452 6.27 4.26 23.49
CA ARG A 452 7.54 3.72 22.99
C ARG A 452 7.35 2.48 22.13
N TRP A 453 6.49 1.55 22.53
CA TRP A 453 6.15 0.37 21.74
C TRP A 453 5.46 0.73 20.43
N GLN A 454 4.52 1.68 20.49
CA GLN A 454 3.86 2.18 19.28
C GLN A 454 4.85 2.86 18.32
N ASN A 455 5.73 3.73 18.86
CA ASN A 455 6.74 4.40 18.04
C ASN A 455 7.77 3.43 17.45
N TRP A 456 8.12 2.35 18.17
CA TRP A 456 8.95 1.28 17.65
C TRP A 456 8.28 0.61 16.45
N ALA A 457 7.01 0.19 16.57
CA ALA A 457 6.28 -0.43 15.47
C ALA A 457 6.20 0.48 14.22
N LEU A 458 5.98 1.77 14.44
CA LEU A 458 5.93 2.77 13.38
C LEU A 458 7.32 3.03 12.76
N LEU A 459 8.40 2.91 13.52
CA LEU A 459 9.77 3.01 12.99
C LEU A 459 10.12 1.77 12.16
N GLU A 460 9.82 0.55 12.64
CA GLU A 460 10.00 -0.69 11.88
C GLU A 460 9.25 -0.62 10.53
N SER A 461 8.02 -0.12 10.54
CA SER A 461 7.23 0.13 9.33
C SER A 461 7.90 1.17 8.41
N ALA A 462 8.37 2.29 8.97
CA ALA A 462 9.05 3.34 8.21
C ALA A 462 10.37 2.86 7.58
N LEU A 463 11.02 1.87 8.19
CA LEU A 463 12.20 1.19 7.64
C LEU A 463 11.85 0.08 6.64
N GLY A 464 10.56 -0.17 6.37
CA GLY A 464 10.08 -1.12 5.38
C GLY A 464 9.75 -2.51 5.92
N GLY A 465 9.74 -2.73 7.25
CA GLY A 465 9.26 -3.96 7.89
C GLY A 465 9.88 -5.25 7.37
N GLY A 466 11.17 -5.23 7.01
CA GLY A 466 11.88 -6.41 6.52
C GLY A 466 11.61 -6.78 5.05
N TYR A 467 10.89 -5.96 4.31
CA TYR A 467 10.68 -6.18 2.89
C TYR A 467 12.02 -6.23 2.13
N ARG A 468 12.14 -7.20 1.24
CA ARG A 468 13.26 -7.34 0.31
C ARG A 468 12.68 -7.50 -1.09
N HIS A 469 13.03 -6.59 -1.97
CA HIS A 469 12.74 -6.76 -3.38
C HIS A 469 13.68 -7.84 -3.94
N THR A 470 13.16 -9.03 -4.21
CA THR A 470 13.86 -10.06 -5.00
C THR A 470 13.65 -9.71 -6.47
N ILE A 471 14.67 -9.13 -7.09
CA ILE A 471 14.72 -9.04 -8.55
C ILE A 471 14.87 -10.50 -9.03
N LYS A 472 13.77 -11.10 -9.47
CA LYS A 472 13.87 -12.25 -10.38
C LYS A 472 14.03 -11.64 -11.76
N ASP A 473 15.27 -11.52 -12.19
CA ASP A 473 15.59 -11.32 -13.59
C ASP A 473 14.99 -12.51 -14.37
N GLY A 474 13.96 -12.25 -15.17
CA GLY A 474 13.31 -13.23 -16.03
C GLY A 474 13.07 -12.64 -17.41
#